data_9685e46ded930a4fc4055d327cd4d40d
#
_entry.id   9685e46ded930a4fc4055d327cd4d40d
#
_cell.length_a   1.000
_cell.length_b   1.000
_cell.length_c   1.000
_cell.angle_alpha   90.00
_cell.angle_beta   90.00
_cell.angle_gamma   90.00
#
_symmetry.space_group_name_H-M   'P 1'
#
loop_
_entity.id
_entity.type
_entity.pdbx_description
1 polymer ?
#
loop_
_entity_poly.entity_id
_entity_poly.type
_entity_poly.pdbx_seq_one_letter_code
_entity_poly.pdbx_strand_id
1 'polypeptide(L)'
;AQAREAIADGHLAVVLGIEMSKIFRCGECLGVAECTREDIVERLDQLYQLGVRNIFPVHKFDNAFGGHLPDLSSGVGIGAILYGGNLLETGHPIEFESCPEEVEYTGNEPDQNPSLQPFGLIDQLLFQIDYVGDRFPQTPEEMAALDPRRGTDQHCNQRGLSDLGDFLIQELIKRKMMIETDHISRKAAARILALTKPLNYPVINSHGGWGGTEALRDRIAAQGGISASFGSTRGNWVDKLTRDGNRPRPAEFKVGPFGGAGFASDVNGIAQLASNPGSPSNDTSLYPFTSVDGRVRFHKQRTGDREFGLYDGRGVAHYGLYPDQIEDMIRHSDRSPAQIDDAVNQLFTSAEAYLRMWERIENAPQ
;
A
#
# COMPACT_ATOMS: atom_id res chain seq x y z
N ALA A 1 -23.70 -6.76 -0.99
CA ALA A 1 -24.82 -6.95 -1.93
C ALA A 1 -24.67 -6.03 -3.15
N GLN A 2 -24.74 -4.71 -3.00
CA GLN A 2 -24.73 -3.73 -4.11
C GLN A 2 -23.56 -3.89 -5.10
N ALA A 3 -22.34 -4.10 -4.61
CA ALA A 3 -21.18 -4.27 -5.48
C ALA A 3 -21.29 -5.54 -6.35
N ARG A 4 -21.78 -6.65 -5.79
CA ARG A 4 -22.00 -7.88 -6.58
C ARG A 4 -23.11 -7.72 -7.60
N GLU A 5 -24.17 -7.00 -7.27
CA GLU A 5 -25.24 -6.67 -8.20
C GLU A 5 -24.72 -5.83 -9.37
N ALA A 6 -23.98 -4.76 -9.08
CA ALA A 6 -23.35 -3.93 -10.11
C ALA A 6 -22.41 -4.76 -11.02
N ILE A 7 -21.60 -5.62 -10.45
CA ILE A 7 -20.68 -6.50 -11.21
C ILE A 7 -21.49 -7.51 -12.05
N ALA A 8 -22.54 -8.11 -11.51
CA ALA A 8 -23.40 -9.05 -12.24
C ALA A 8 -24.10 -8.40 -13.44
N ASP A 9 -24.45 -7.12 -13.30
CA ASP A 9 -25.07 -6.31 -14.36
C ASP A 9 -24.03 -5.73 -15.36
N GLY A 10 -22.76 -6.11 -15.25
CA GLY A 10 -21.69 -5.65 -16.13
C GLY A 10 -21.16 -4.24 -15.84
N HIS A 11 -21.43 -3.72 -14.65
CA HIS A 11 -20.94 -2.41 -14.21
C HIS A 11 -19.69 -2.53 -13.36
N LEU A 12 -18.90 -1.45 -13.33
CA LEU A 12 -17.75 -1.32 -12.44
C LEU A 12 -18.22 -0.92 -11.02
N ALA A 13 -17.88 -1.76 -10.03
CA ALA A 13 -18.04 -1.39 -8.64
C ALA A 13 -16.81 -0.61 -8.17
N VAL A 14 -17.02 0.60 -7.64
CA VAL A 14 -15.95 1.48 -7.17
C VAL A 14 -16.07 1.67 -5.67
N VAL A 15 -14.97 1.44 -4.94
CA VAL A 15 -14.85 1.72 -3.50
C VAL A 15 -13.89 2.88 -3.34
N LEU A 16 -14.34 3.95 -2.70
CA LEU A 16 -13.53 5.15 -2.49
C LEU A 16 -12.59 4.96 -1.31
N GLY A 17 -11.31 5.26 -1.52
CA GLY A 17 -10.29 5.32 -0.48
C GLY A 17 -9.56 6.66 -0.50
N ILE A 18 -8.88 6.98 0.60
CA ILE A 18 -8.05 8.17 0.71
C ILE A 18 -6.66 7.78 1.18
N GLU A 19 -5.67 8.19 0.42
CA GLU A 19 -4.25 8.14 0.70
C GLU A 19 -3.68 9.55 0.74
N MET A 20 -3.27 9.99 1.92
CA MET A 20 -2.70 11.34 2.15
C MET A 20 -1.77 11.33 3.35
N SER A 21 -0.66 12.07 3.28
CA SER A 21 0.29 12.19 4.40
C SER A 21 -0.29 12.95 5.60
N LYS A 22 -1.16 13.94 5.38
CA LYS A 22 -1.86 14.70 6.43
C LYS A 22 -3.37 14.50 6.33
N ILE A 23 -3.81 13.24 6.41
CA ILE A 23 -5.25 12.96 6.42
C ILE A 23 -5.93 13.69 7.59
N PHE A 24 -7.13 14.17 7.39
CA PHE A 24 -7.87 15.01 8.35
C PHE A 24 -7.13 16.31 8.77
N ARG A 25 -6.11 16.75 8.02
CA ARG A 25 -5.18 17.79 8.45
C ARG A 25 -4.53 17.47 9.80
N CYS A 26 -4.39 16.20 10.11
CA CYS A 26 -3.76 15.71 11.32
C CYS A 26 -2.27 15.49 11.10
N GLY A 27 -1.58 16.54 10.73
CA GLY A 27 -0.13 16.59 10.79
C GLY A 27 0.34 16.65 12.24
N GLU A 28 1.63 16.77 12.34
CA GLU A 28 2.32 16.93 13.60
C GLU A 28 3.41 17.98 13.39
N CYS A 29 3.66 18.79 14.38
CA CYS A 29 4.79 19.70 14.39
C CYS A 29 5.49 19.62 15.75
N LEU A 30 6.79 19.25 15.74
CA LEU A 30 7.60 19.10 16.94
C LEU A 30 6.94 18.21 18.02
N GLY A 31 6.35 17.10 17.61
CA GLY A 31 5.67 16.16 18.51
C GLY A 31 4.27 16.59 18.97
N VAL A 32 3.78 17.73 18.51
CA VAL A 32 2.44 18.22 18.84
C VAL A 32 1.50 17.94 17.65
N ALA A 33 0.43 17.19 17.91
CA ALA A 33 -0.59 16.93 16.90
C ALA A 33 -1.32 18.22 16.50
N GLU A 34 -1.57 18.39 15.21
CA GLU A 34 -2.31 19.53 14.63
C GLU A 34 -3.84 19.33 14.65
N CYS A 35 -4.33 18.27 15.29
CA CYS A 35 -5.75 17.97 15.41
C CYS A 35 -6.11 17.34 16.74
N THR A 36 -7.39 17.39 17.08
CA THR A 36 -7.97 16.78 18.26
C THR A 36 -8.77 15.52 17.89
N ARG A 37 -9.22 14.76 18.89
CA ARG A 37 -10.13 13.63 18.69
C ARG A 37 -11.47 14.05 18.08
N GLU A 38 -11.96 15.21 18.47
CA GLU A 38 -13.20 15.81 17.94
C GLU A 38 -13.05 16.12 16.44
N ASP A 39 -11.92 16.71 16.04
CA ASP A 39 -11.60 16.97 14.63
C ASP A 39 -11.59 15.68 13.80
N ILE A 40 -11.01 14.61 14.35
CA ILE A 40 -10.94 13.30 13.69
C ILE A 40 -12.35 12.76 13.45
N VAL A 41 -13.20 12.77 14.48
CA VAL A 41 -14.60 12.27 14.40
C VAL A 41 -15.37 13.06 13.36
N GLU A 42 -15.36 14.40 13.43
CA GLU A 42 -16.09 15.26 12.51
C GLU A 42 -15.69 15.00 11.04
N ARG A 43 -14.40 15.01 10.76
CA ARG A 43 -13.88 14.86 9.39
C ARG A 43 -14.06 13.43 8.87
N LEU A 44 -13.95 12.44 9.74
CA LEU A 44 -14.21 11.05 9.38
C LEU A 44 -15.70 10.84 9.03
N ASP A 45 -16.63 11.47 9.78
CA ASP A 45 -18.05 11.43 9.47
C ASP A 45 -18.35 12.09 8.12
N GLN A 46 -17.72 13.23 7.81
CA GLN A 46 -17.85 13.89 6.51
C GLN A 46 -17.38 12.97 5.37
N LEU A 47 -16.22 12.32 5.51
CA LEU A 47 -15.70 11.39 4.50
C LEU A 47 -16.58 10.16 4.35
N TYR A 48 -17.08 9.62 5.45
CA TYR A 48 -18.00 8.49 5.43
C TYR A 48 -19.31 8.82 4.68
N GLN A 49 -19.86 10.01 4.89
CA GLN A 49 -21.05 10.51 4.18
C GLN A 49 -20.78 10.70 2.67
N LEU A 50 -19.57 11.08 2.28
CA LEU A 50 -19.14 11.16 0.88
C LEU A 50 -18.92 9.78 0.22
N GLY A 51 -19.05 8.70 0.97
CA GLY A 51 -18.89 7.33 0.45
C GLY A 51 -17.49 6.75 0.58
N VAL A 52 -16.56 7.44 1.23
CA VAL A 52 -15.23 6.89 1.51
C VAL A 52 -15.33 5.70 2.45
N ARG A 53 -14.64 4.60 2.14
CA ARG A 53 -14.67 3.35 2.92
C ARG A 53 -13.31 2.78 3.24
N ASN A 54 -12.24 3.37 2.69
CA ASN A 54 -10.86 2.93 2.96
C ASN A 54 -9.98 4.13 3.34
N ILE A 55 -9.19 4.01 4.40
CA ILE A 55 -8.35 5.07 4.94
C ILE A 55 -6.94 4.57 5.18
N PHE A 56 -5.96 5.32 4.68
CA PHE A 56 -4.55 5.23 5.05
C PHE A 56 -4.30 6.13 6.27
N PRO A 57 -3.96 5.58 7.43
CA PRO A 57 -3.66 6.39 8.61
C PRO A 57 -2.40 7.24 8.44
N VAL A 58 -1.41 6.70 7.77
CA VAL A 58 -0.10 7.35 7.49
C VAL A 58 0.28 7.09 6.05
N HIS A 59 1.01 8.01 5.42
CA HIS A 59 1.48 7.82 4.04
C HIS A 59 3.00 8.06 3.91
N LYS A 60 3.45 9.21 3.45
CA LYS A 60 4.88 9.46 3.13
C LYS A 60 5.68 10.12 4.25
N PHE A 61 5.03 10.65 5.27
CA PHE A 61 5.67 11.30 6.41
C PHE A 61 5.01 10.84 7.69
N ASP A 62 5.73 10.91 8.80
CA ASP A 62 5.16 10.77 10.12
C ASP A 62 4.07 11.82 10.31
N ASN A 63 3.04 11.47 11.03
CA ASN A 63 1.93 12.37 11.30
C ASN A 63 1.39 12.13 12.73
N ALA A 64 0.31 12.80 13.09
CA ALA A 64 -0.29 12.65 14.41
C ALA A 64 -0.73 11.22 14.76
N PHE A 65 -0.91 10.34 13.77
CA PHE A 65 -1.35 8.97 13.97
C PHE A 65 -0.22 7.97 14.13
N GLY A 66 0.97 8.25 13.61
CA GLY A 66 2.09 7.34 13.76
C GLY A 66 3.22 7.55 12.76
N GLY A 67 4.14 6.60 12.78
CA GLY A 67 5.31 6.58 11.92
C GLY A 67 5.01 6.00 10.54
N HIS A 68 5.59 6.62 9.51
CA HIS A 68 5.55 6.09 8.15
C HIS A 68 6.65 5.05 7.94
N LEU A 69 6.49 4.26 6.89
CA LEU A 69 7.55 3.39 6.41
C LEU A 69 8.54 4.19 5.58
N PRO A 70 9.81 4.22 5.96
CA PRO A 70 10.84 4.86 5.14
C PRO A 70 11.03 4.12 3.82
N ASP A 71 10.75 4.78 2.71
CA ASP A 71 11.00 4.24 1.38
C ASP A 71 12.41 4.60 0.92
N LEU A 72 13.35 3.74 1.24
CA LEU A 72 14.74 3.87 0.82
C LEU A 72 15.02 3.20 -0.54
N SER A 73 14.03 2.51 -1.11
CA SER A 73 14.20 1.71 -2.33
C SER A 73 14.09 2.51 -3.62
N SER A 74 13.52 3.70 -3.57
CA SER A 74 13.25 4.52 -4.76
C SER A 74 14.45 5.34 -5.26
N GLY A 75 15.64 5.10 -4.72
CA GLY A 75 16.89 5.75 -5.11
C GLY A 75 17.19 7.03 -4.34
N VAL A 76 18.42 7.52 -4.50
CA VAL A 76 19.02 8.65 -3.75
C VAL A 76 18.13 9.89 -3.72
N GLY A 77 17.51 10.23 -4.85
CA GLY A 77 16.71 11.46 -4.94
C GLY A 77 15.40 11.40 -4.15
N ILE A 78 14.70 10.27 -4.17
CA ILE A 78 13.41 10.12 -3.48
C ILE A 78 13.62 9.92 -1.98
N GLY A 79 14.63 9.14 -1.59
CA GLY A 79 15.03 9.01 -0.19
C GLY A 79 15.30 10.36 0.45
N ALA A 80 16.11 11.21 -0.21
CA ALA A 80 16.40 12.57 0.23
C ALA A 80 15.15 13.44 0.39
N ILE A 81 14.22 13.36 -0.57
CA ILE A 81 12.96 14.10 -0.53
C ILE A 81 12.08 13.62 0.63
N LEU A 82 12.02 12.32 0.88
CA LEU A 82 11.22 11.78 1.97
C LEU A 82 11.80 12.14 3.34
N TYR A 83 13.11 12.05 3.51
CA TYR A 83 13.78 12.46 4.74
C TYR A 83 13.66 13.96 5.00
N GLY A 84 14.04 14.77 4.00
CA GLY A 84 13.90 16.21 4.10
C GLY A 84 12.45 16.64 4.23
N GLY A 85 11.53 15.96 3.53
CA GLY A 85 10.11 16.20 3.63
C GLY A 85 9.57 15.88 5.02
N ASN A 86 9.95 14.76 5.63
CA ASN A 86 9.54 14.45 6.99
C ASN A 86 9.99 15.52 7.98
N LEU A 87 11.26 15.92 7.88
CA LEU A 87 11.82 16.98 8.72
C LEU A 87 11.07 18.31 8.55
N LEU A 88 10.77 18.71 7.31
CA LEU A 88 10.04 19.95 7.02
C LEU A 88 8.59 19.89 7.48
N GLU A 89 7.96 18.72 7.40
CA GLU A 89 6.55 18.54 7.76
C GLU A 89 6.34 18.37 9.25
N THR A 90 7.26 17.71 9.95
CA THR A 90 7.11 17.35 11.37
C THR A 90 8.02 18.15 12.30
N GLY A 91 9.07 18.77 11.78
CA GLY A 91 10.09 19.44 12.57
C GLY A 91 11.09 18.49 13.25
N HIS A 92 11.02 17.17 12.95
CA HIS A 92 11.97 16.18 13.45
C HIS A 92 12.40 15.20 12.36
N PRO A 93 13.63 14.66 12.45
CA PRO A 93 14.08 13.61 11.53
C PRO A 93 13.34 12.31 11.84
N ILE A 94 13.41 11.38 10.88
CA ILE A 94 12.99 10.00 11.14
C ILE A 94 14.04 9.37 12.05
N GLU A 95 13.61 8.86 13.20
CA GLU A 95 14.46 8.06 14.06
C GLU A 95 14.41 6.60 13.63
N PHE A 96 15.58 6.02 13.41
CA PHE A 96 15.72 4.63 12.98
C PHE A 96 16.17 3.73 14.10
N GLU A 97 15.66 2.51 14.05
CA GLU A 97 16.16 1.38 14.81
C GLU A 97 16.52 0.22 13.87
N SER A 98 17.36 -0.69 14.33
CA SER A 98 17.51 -1.99 13.67
C SER A 98 16.14 -2.66 13.67
N CYS A 99 15.70 -3.13 12.51
CA CYS A 99 14.40 -3.80 12.44
C CYS A 99 14.45 -5.06 13.30
N PRO A 100 13.66 -5.14 14.37
CA PRO A 100 13.54 -6.38 15.12
C PRO A 100 12.96 -7.47 14.20
N GLU A 101 13.22 -8.72 14.52
CA GLU A 101 12.50 -9.81 13.87
C GLU A 101 11.00 -9.57 14.06
N GLU A 102 10.21 -9.81 13.04
CA GLU A 102 8.78 -9.48 13.03
C GLU A 102 7.98 -10.11 14.17
N VAL A 103 8.48 -11.19 14.75
CA VAL A 103 7.94 -11.86 15.92
C VAL A 103 7.98 -10.97 17.16
N GLU A 104 8.88 -10.00 17.22
CA GLU A 104 9.09 -9.15 18.39
C GLU A 104 8.14 -7.94 18.43
N TYR A 105 7.54 -7.55 17.31
CA TYR A 105 6.50 -6.52 17.33
C TYR A 105 5.17 -7.11 17.78
N THR A 106 4.92 -7.08 19.08
CA THR A 106 3.66 -7.60 19.66
C THR A 106 2.48 -6.67 19.45
N GLY A 107 2.74 -5.35 19.29
CA GLY A 107 1.70 -4.34 19.13
C GLY A 107 0.81 -4.16 20.36
N ASN A 108 1.26 -4.58 21.54
CA ASN A 108 0.42 -4.60 22.74
C ASN A 108 0.12 -3.20 23.30
N GLU A 109 1.00 -2.23 23.07
CA GLU A 109 0.87 -0.88 23.59
C GLU A 109 0.97 0.14 22.44
N PRO A 110 0.21 1.25 22.50
CA PRO A 110 0.48 2.39 21.62
C PRO A 110 1.86 2.95 21.89
N ASP A 111 2.50 3.48 20.84
CA ASP A 111 3.77 4.15 21.03
C ASP A 111 3.56 5.44 21.82
N GLN A 112 4.12 5.48 23.00
CA GLN A 112 4.18 6.72 23.80
C GLN A 112 5.05 7.66 22.97
N ASN A 113 4.50 8.71 22.42
CA ASN A 113 5.26 9.74 21.71
C ASN A 113 6.53 10.02 22.49
N PRO A 114 7.73 9.70 21.95
CA PRO A 114 8.94 10.09 22.66
C PRO A 114 8.82 11.59 22.87
N SER A 115 8.80 12.00 24.15
CA SER A 115 8.69 13.40 24.48
C SER A 115 9.86 14.10 23.83
N LEU A 116 9.61 14.78 22.72
CA LEU A 116 10.60 15.66 22.13
C LEU A 116 10.98 16.66 23.23
N GLN A 117 12.19 16.50 23.74
CA GLN A 117 12.71 17.48 24.68
C GLN A 117 12.65 18.84 23.98
N PRO A 118 12.14 19.88 24.62
CA PRO A 118 12.05 21.19 23.99
C PRO A 118 13.47 21.74 23.79
N PHE A 119 14.07 21.42 22.66
CA PHE A 119 15.24 22.14 22.19
C PHE A 119 14.80 23.56 21.77
N GLY A 120 15.63 24.55 22.04
CA GLY A 120 15.37 25.89 21.54
C GLY A 120 15.25 25.90 20.02
N LEU A 121 14.38 26.72 19.46
CA LEU A 121 14.10 26.74 18.02
C LEU A 121 15.36 26.88 17.15
N ILE A 122 16.36 27.61 17.65
CA ILE A 122 17.66 27.83 16.98
C ILE A 122 18.53 26.57 17.07
N ASP A 123 18.57 25.91 18.21
CA ASP A 123 19.35 24.69 18.42
C ASP A 123 18.76 23.54 17.60
N GLN A 124 17.44 23.49 17.47
CA GLN A 124 16.75 22.55 16.59
C GLN A 124 17.10 22.80 15.13
N LEU A 125 17.12 24.04 14.67
CA LEU A 125 17.44 24.38 13.28
C LEU A 125 18.90 24.04 12.93
N LEU A 126 19.83 24.34 13.83
CA LEU A 126 21.25 24.03 13.65
C LEU A 126 21.53 22.53 13.75
N PHE A 127 20.92 21.85 14.72
CA PHE A 127 20.99 20.39 14.84
C PHE A 127 20.41 19.68 13.61
N GLN A 128 19.35 20.20 13.02
CA GLN A 128 18.74 19.66 11.82
C GLN A 128 19.65 19.77 10.59
N ILE A 129 20.38 20.87 10.45
CA ILE A 129 21.32 21.05 9.33
C ILE A 129 22.49 20.10 9.46
N ASP A 130 23.09 19.99 10.64
CA ASP A 130 24.20 19.06 10.89
C ASP A 130 23.74 17.60 10.87
N TYR A 131 22.58 17.30 11.49
CA TYR A 131 22.04 15.94 11.56
C TYR A 131 21.66 15.39 10.17
N VAL A 132 21.05 16.20 9.32
CA VAL A 132 20.73 15.82 7.93
C VAL A 132 22.03 15.68 7.12
N GLY A 133 23.01 16.55 7.35
CA GLY A 133 24.31 16.49 6.67
C GLY A 133 25.11 15.23 7.03
N ASP A 134 25.16 14.89 8.31
CA ASP A 134 25.98 13.76 8.81
C ASP A 134 25.32 12.38 8.59
N ARG A 135 23.98 12.33 8.55
CA ARG A 135 23.23 11.07 8.38
C ARG A 135 22.74 10.82 6.96
N PHE A 136 22.91 11.79 6.09
CA PHE A 136 22.64 11.58 4.67
C PHE A 136 23.75 10.71 4.09
N PRO A 137 23.45 9.54 3.51
CA PRO A 137 24.48 8.76 2.83
C PRO A 137 25.14 9.61 1.76
N GLN A 138 26.43 9.80 1.91
CA GLN A 138 27.25 10.65 1.03
C GLN A 138 27.81 9.87 -0.15
N THR A 139 27.76 8.55 -0.09
CA THR A 139 28.29 7.67 -1.12
C THR A 139 27.22 6.71 -1.67
N PRO A 140 27.38 6.24 -2.93
CA PRO A 140 26.52 5.19 -3.48
C PRO A 140 26.53 3.90 -2.64
N GLU A 141 27.63 3.59 -1.97
CA GLU A 141 27.76 2.42 -1.10
C GLU A 141 26.94 2.60 0.18
N GLU A 142 26.99 3.76 0.81
CA GLU A 142 26.16 4.09 1.98
C GLU A 142 24.66 4.09 1.62
N MET A 143 24.31 4.64 0.45
CA MET A 143 22.95 4.55 -0.06
C MET A 143 22.50 3.12 -0.32
N ALA A 144 23.40 2.29 -0.85
CA ALA A 144 23.12 0.88 -1.08
C ALA A 144 23.01 0.09 0.23
N ALA A 145 23.69 0.51 1.29
CA ALA A 145 23.58 -0.07 2.64
C ALA A 145 22.23 0.24 3.30
N LEU A 146 21.57 1.33 2.89
CA LEU A 146 20.22 1.69 3.32
C LEU A 146 19.10 0.98 2.53
N ASP A 147 19.42 0.15 1.52
CA ASP A 147 18.40 -0.61 0.79
C ASP A 147 17.77 -1.65 1.72
N PRO A 148 16.49 -1.51 2.11
CA PRO A 148 15.80 -2.43 3.01
C PRO A 148 15.72 -3.86 2.47
N ARG A 149 16.09 -4.09 1.21
CA ARG A 149 16.15 -5.41 0.58
C ARG A 149 17.48 -6.12 0.79
N ARG A 150 18.48 -5.44 1.34
CA ARG A 150 19.87 -5.93 1.40
C ARG A 150 20.29 -6.59 2.71
N GLY A 151 19.42 -7.08 3.52
CA GLY A 151 19.86 -7.89 4.66
C GLY A 151 19.19 -7.56 5.97
N THR A 152 19.73 -8.13 7.04
CA THR A 152 19.15 -8.12 8.39
C THR A 152 19.25 -6.78 9.11
N ASP A 153 20.06 -5.84 8.61
CA ASP A 153 20.25 -4.51 9.21
C ASP A 153 19.30 -3.48 8.58
N GLN A 154 18.04 -3.82 8.47
CA GLN A 154 17.03 -2.92 7.94
C GLN A 154 16.79 -1.77 8.92
N HIS A 155 16.68 -0.54 8.38
CA HIS A 155 16.37 0.64 9.16
C HIS A 155 14.86 0.79 9.26
N CYS A 156 14.31 0.48 10.42
CA CYS A 156 12.90 0.68 10.72
C CYS A 156 12.68 2.02 11.39
N ASN A 157 11.57 2.68 11.07
CA ASN A 157 11.12 3.84 11.81
C ASN A 157 10.75 3.38 13.24
N GLN A 158 11.37 3.98 14.24
CA GLN A 158 11.11 3.69 15.65
C GLN A 158 9.67 4.00 16.05
N ARG A 159 9.02 4.89 15.31
CA ARG A 159 7.69 5.38 15.63
C ARG A 159 6.63 4.38 15.23
N GLY A 160 5.83 3.97 16.21
CA GLY A 160 4.66 3.12 16.02
C GLY A 160 3.38 3.93 15.82
N LEU A 161 2.24 3.35 16.16
CA LEU A 161 0.95 4.00 16.19
C LEU A 161 0.82 4.82 17.49
N SER A 162 0.46 6.08 17.37
CA SER A 162 0.26 6.98 18.53
C SER A 162 -1.09 6.73 19.22
N ASP A 163 -1.33 7.40 20.37
CA ASP A 163 -2.65 7.40 21.02
C ASP A 163 -3.77 7.94 20.12
N LEU A 164 -3.47 8.94 19.28
CA LEU A 164 -4.42 9.43 18.28
C LEU A 164 -4.60 8.43 17.13
N GLY A 165 -3.54 7.70 16.79
CA GLY A 165 -3.60 6.60 15.84
C GLY A 165 -4.48 5.47 16.35
N ASP A 166 -4.29 5.02 17.58
CA ASP A 166 -5.17 4.03 18.25
C ASP A 166 -6.63 4.49 18.23
N PHE A 167 -6.88 5.76 18.58
CA PHE A 167 -8.21 6.34 18.52
C PHE A 167 -8.80 6.33 17.12
N LEU A 168 -8.02 6.72 16.10
CA LEU A 168 -8.45 6.66 14.70
C LEU A 168 -8.83 5.24 14.29
N ILE A 169 -8.00 4.23 14.62
CA ILE A 169 -8.29 2.83 14.29
C ILE A 169 -9.61 2.39 14.92
N GLN A 170 -9.86 2.74 16.18
CA GLN A 170 -11.12 2.42 16.86
C GLN A 170 -12.33 3.10 16.18
N GLU A 171 -12.19 4.36 15.77
CA GLU A 171 -13.26 5.07 15.05
C GLU A 171 -13.53 4.52 13.64
N LEU A 172 -12.48 4.00 12.95
CA LEU A 172 -12.64 3.27 11.70
C LEU A 172 -13.38 1.94 11.90
N ILE A 173 -13.00 1.16 12.93
CA ILE A 173 -13.67 -0.10 13.30
C ILE A 173 -15.15 0.16 13.61
N LYS A 174 -15.45 1.17 14.42
CA LYS A 174 -16.81 1.56 14.77
C LYS A 174 -17.70 1.89 13.56
N ARG A 175 -17.10 2.51 12.51
CA ARG A 175 -17.77 2.84 11.25
C ARG A 175 -17.68 1.74 10.19
N LYS A 176 -17.10 0.60 10.50
CA LYS A 176 -16.95 -0.51 9.56
C LYS A 176 -16.18 -0.10 8.29
N MET A 177 -15.18 0.74 8.44
CA MET A 177 -14.31 1.19 7.35
C MET A 177 -13.07 0.30 7.22
N MET A 178 -12.57 0.13 6.02
CA MET A 178 -11.32 -0.59 5.77
C MET A 178 -10.12 0.23 6.26
N ILE A 179 -9.19 -0.47 6.86
CA ILE A 179 -7.97 0.08 7.41
C ILE A 179 -6.81 -0.36 6.53
N GLU A 180 -6.12 0.61 5.96
CA GLU A 180 -4.96 0.39 5.10
C GLU A 180 -3.69 0.27 5.92
N THR A 181 -2.80 -0.63 5.51
CA THR A 181 -1.54 -0.89 6.19
C THR A 181 -0.30 -0.62 5.32
N ASP A 182 -0.48 -0.19 4.07
CA ASP A 182 0.65 0.29 3.28
C ASP A 182 1.18 1.61 3.85
N HIS A 183 2.44 1.88 3.61
CA HIS A 183 3.17 3.09 4.03
C HIS A 183 3.33 3.31 5.53
N ILE A 184 2.72 2.54 6.37
CA ILE A 184 2.88 2.68 7.83
C ILE A 184 4.12 1.93 8.32
N SER A 185 4.71 2.40 9.42
CA SER A 185 5.84 1.70 10.04
C SER A 185 5.46 0.28 10.45
N ARG A 186 6.44 -0.63 10.51
CA ARG A 186 6.18 -2.02 10.93
C ARG A 186 5.57 -2.10 12.32
N LYS A 187 6.01 -1.23 13.22
CA LYS A 187 5.52 -1.10 14.59
C LYS A 187 4.05 -0.66 14.62
N ALA A 188 3.69 0.34 13.80
CA ALA A 188 2.31 0.78 13.66
C ALA A 188 1.41 -0.30 13.03
N ALA A 189 1.90 -1.01 12.01
CA ALA A 189 1.17 -2.12 11.40
C ALA A 189 0.92 -3.26 12.41
N ALA A 190 1.92 -3.62 13.21
CA ALA A 190 1.78 -4.62 14.26
C ALA A 190 0.72 -4.21 15.30
N ARG A 191 0.67 -2.93 15.69
CA ARG A 191 -0.34 -2.41 16.59
C ARG A 191 -1.74 -2.48 16.00
N ILE A 192 -1.92 -2.09 14.74
CA ILE A 192 -3.22 -2.22 14.04
C ILE A 192 -3.68 -3.67 14.03
N LEU A 193 -2.79 -4.61 13.71
CA LEU A 193 -3.13 -6.04 13.74
C LEU A 193 -3.50 -6.53 15.14
N ALA A 194 -2.85 -6.02 16.19
CA ALA A 194 -3.18 -6.35 17.56
C ALA A 194 -4.57 -5.82 17.98
N LEU A 195 -4.96 -4.63 17.51
CA LEU A 195 -6.29 -4.05 17.77
C LEU A 195 -7.41 -4.79 17.01
N THR A 196 -7.12 -5.21 15.78
CA THR A 196 -8.13 -5.78 14.87
C THR A 196 -8.33 -7.29 15.04
N LYS A 197 -7.29 -8.03 15.43
CA LYS A 197 -7.31 -9.50 15.58
C LYS A 197 -8.39 -10.01 16.54
N PRO A 198 -8.57 -9.45 17.76
CA PRO A 198 -9.60 -9.95 18.70
C PRO A 198 -11.03 -9.80 18.16
N LEU A 199 -11.23 -8.87 17.23
CA LEU A 199 -12.52 -8.59 16.61
C LEU A 199 -12.72 -9.38 15.31
N ASN A 200 -11.75 -10.18 14.90
CA ASN A 200 -11.70 -10.77 13.56
C ASN A 200 -11.96 -9.73 12.46
N TYR A 201 -11.36 -8.56 12.58
CA TYR A 201 -11.51 -7.44 11.67
C TYR A 201 -10.37 -7.43 10.67
N PRO A 202 -10.60 -7.82 9.41
CA PRO A 202 -9.57 -7.81 8.38
C PRO A 202 -9.04 -6.40 8.09
N VAL A 203 -7.77 -6.32 7.72
CA VAL A 203 -7.15 -5.09 7.21
C VAL A 203 -6.65 -5.31 5.79
N ILE A 204 -6.36 -4.25 5.06
CA ILE A 204 -5.94 -4.31 3.67
C ILE A 204 -4.51 -3.78 3.50
N ASN A 205 -3.81 -4.32 2.50
CA ASN A 205 -2.54 -3.84 1.99
C ASN A 205 -2.70 -3.65 0.48
N SER A 206 -3.13 -2.46 0.06
CA SER A 206 -3.73 -2.26 -1.26
C SER A 206 -2.72 -2.09 -2.40
N HIS A 207 -1.47 -1.75 -2.10
CA HIS A 207 -0.41 -1.69 -3.10
C HIS A 207 0.93 -2.25 -2.58
N GLY A 208 0.84 -3.28 -1.81
CA GLY A 208 1.78 -4.20 -1.18
C GLY A 208 3.23 -4.27 -1.63
N GLY A 209 3.77 -3.17 -2.09
CA GLY A 209 5.17 -3.02 -2.41
C GLY A 209 5.94 -2.27 -1.31
N TRP A 210 5.24 -1.49 -0.54
CA TRP A 210 5.82 -0.49 0.33
C TRP A 210 5.53 -0.84 1.80
N GLY A 211 6.37 -1.71 2.37
CA GLY A 211 6.47 -1.85 3.79
C GLY A 211 6.03 -3.11 4.47
N GLY A 212 5.43 -3.99 3.78
CA GLY A 212 5.08 -5.28 4.38
C GLY A 212 6.23 -6.26 4.20
N THR A 213 6.77 -6.76 5.29
CA THR A 213 7.54 -7.99 5.23
C THR A 213 6.63 -9.16 4.87
N GLU A 214 7.19 -10.28 4.45
CA GLU A 214 6.41 -11.47 4.12
C GLU A 214 5.58 -11.94 5.31
N ALA A 215 6.12 -11.90 6.54
CA ALA A 215 5.41 -12.32 7.74
C ALA A 215 4.28 -11.33 8.12
N LEU A 216 4.43 -10.03 7.89
CA LEU A 216 3.34 -9.08 8.08
C LEU A 216 2.18 -9.36 7.12
N ARG A 217 2.49 -9.62 5.85
CA ARG A 217 1.48 -10.00 4.84
C ARG A 217 0.78 -11.32 5.18
N ASP A 218 1.52 -12.30 5.72
CA ASP A 218 0.94 -13.56 6.19
C ASP A 218 -0.01 -13.33 7.38
N ARG A 219 0.33 -12.42 8.30
CA ARG A 219 -0.57 -12.02 9.39
C ARG A 219 -1.83 -11.32 8.88
N ILE A 220 -1.70 -10.43 7.89
CA ILE A 220 -2.84 -9.77 7.22
C ILE A 220 -3.74 -10.83 6.57
N ALA A 221 -3.17 -11.73 5.80
CA ALA A 221 -3.92 -12.81 5.14
C ALA A 221 -4.59 -13.76 6.16
N ALA A 222 -3.89 -14.12 7.25
CA ALA A 222 -4.44 -14.97 8.30
C ALA A 222 -5.65 -14.33 9.01
N GLN A 223 -5.79 -13.00 8.98
CA GLN A 223 -6.99 -12.29 9.47
C GLN A 223 -8.06 -12.11 8.38
N GLY A 224 -7.88 -12.68 7.19
CA GLY A 224 -8.80 -12.55 6.07
C GLY A 224 -8.58 -11.29 5.22
N GLY A 225 -7.54 -10.52 5.51
CA GLY A 225 -7.18 -9.34 4.74
C GLY A 225 -6.69 -9.68 3.34
N ILE A 226 -6.68 -8.73 2.43
CA ILE A 226 -6.20 -8.89 1.06
C ILE A 226 -4.97 -8.03 0.81
N SER A 227 -4.06 -8.53 -0.02
CA SER A 227 -2.92 -7.77 -0.52
C SER A 227 -3.01 -7.60 -2.02
N ALA A 228 -2.55 -6.46 -2.51
CA ALA A 228 -2.37 -6.22 -3.92
C ALA A 228 -0.91 -5.87 -4.21
N SER A 229 -0.39 -6.32 -5.32
CA SER A 229 1.01 -6.16 -5.67
C SER A 229 1.20 -5.36 -6.96
N PHE A 230 2.29 -4.58 -7.01
CA PHE A 230 2.74 -3.96 -8.25
C PHE A 230 3.37 -4.98 -9.20
N GLY A 231 2.97 -4.92 -10.46
CA GLY A 231 3.66 -5.61 -11.53
C GLY A 231 4.81 -4.78 -12.09
N SER A 232 6.06 -5.14 -11.79
CA SER A 232 7.24 -4.45 -12.34
C SER A 232 7.79 -5.14 -13.59
N THR A 233 7.87 -6.45 -13.59
CA THR A 233 8.24 -7.28 -14.73
C THR A 233 7.24 -8.42 -14.87
N ARG A 234 7.15 -9.01 -16.04
CA ARG A 234 6.19 -10.08 -16.34
C ARG A 234 6.28 -11.26 -15.37
N GLY A 235 7.48 -11.82 -15.21
CA GLY A 235 7.70 -12.94 -14.29
C GLY A 235 7.54 -12.57 -12.83
N ASN A 236 8.05 -11.42 -12.41
CA ASN A 236 7.92 -10.93 -11.05
C ASN A 236 6.45 -10.72 -10.67
N TRP A 237 5.62 -10.28 -11.62
CA TRP A 237 4.20 -10.08 -11.36
C TRP A 237 3.46 -11.41 -11.17
N VAL A 238 3.73 -12.41 -12.00
CA VAL A 238 3.22 -13.78 -11.80
C VAL A 238 3.59 -14.29 -10.42
N ASP A 239 4.86 -14.17 -10.03
CA ASP A 239 5.33 -14.63 -8.72
C ASP A 239 4.62 -13.91 -7.56
N LYS A 240 4.40 -12.60 -7.67
CA LYS A 240 3.72 -11.81 -6.64
C LYS A 240 2.24 -12.20 -6.51
N LEU A 241 1.51 -12.29 -7.60
CA LEU A 241 0.10 -12.69 -7.60
C LEU A 241 -0.07 -14.09 -7.02
N THR A 242 0.73 -15.05 -7.48
CA THR A 242 0.73 -16.42 -6.95
C THR A 242 1.05 -16.45 -5.47
N ARG A 243 2.09 -15.75 -5.04
CA ARG A 243 2.47 -15.70 -3.63
C ARG A 243 1.40 -15.09 -2.77
N ASP A 244 0.89 -13.90 -3.12
CA ASP A 244 -0.07 -13.17 -2.29
C ASP A 244 -1.43 -13.87 -2.25
N GLY A 245 -1.84 -14.51 -3.33
CA GLY A 245 -3.06 -15.31 -3.36
C GLY A 245 -2.98 -16.64 -2.60
N ASN A 246 -1.78 -17.22 -2.49
CA ASN A 246 -1.57 -18.49 -1.78
C ASN A 246 -1.17 -18.33 -0.32
N ARG A 247 -1.17 -17.12 0.23
CA ARG A 247 -0.90 -16.89 1.66
C ARG A 247 -1.90 -17.63 2.55
N PRO A 248 -1.50 -18.00 3.79
CA PRO A 248 -2.39 -18.66 4.74
C PRO A 248 -3.60 -17.77 5.05
N ARG A 249 -4.76 -18.18 4.55
CA ARG A 249 -6.01 -17.45 4.68
C ARG A 249 -7.13 -18.40 5.12
N PRO A 250 -8.04 -17.98 6.04
CA PRO A 250 -9.20 -18.78 6.40
C PRO A 250 -10.09 -19.09 5.19
N ALA A 251 -10.68 -20.27 5.19
CA ALA A 251 -11.40 -20.81 4.02
C ALA A 251 -12.60 -19.94 3.60
N GLU A 252 -13.26 -19.28 4.54
CA GLU A 252 -14.39 -18.40 4.30
C GLU A 252 -14.05 -17.17 3.44
N PHE A 253 -12.77 -16.79 3.40
CA PHE A 253 -12.30 -15.68 2.57
C PHE A 253 -11.79 -16.14 1.19
N LYS A 254 -11.66 -17.45 0.97
CA LYS A 254 -11.21 -18.00 -0.31
C LYS A 254 -12.35 -18.13 -1.29
N VAL A 255 -12.03 -17.98 -2.58
CA VAL A 255 -12.94 -18.24 -3.70
C VAL A 255 -12.52 -19.56 -4.35
N GLY A 256 -13.20 -20.65 -3.99
CA GLY A 256 -12.70 -21.99 -4.28
C GLY A 256 -11.35 -22.24 -3.61
N PRO A 257 -10.32 -22.67 -4.34
CA PRO A 257 -8.98 -22.85 -3.79
C PRO A 257 -8.18 -21.55 -3.66
N PHE A 258 -8.63 -20.45 -4.32
CA PHE A 258 -7.87 -19.22 -4.47
C PHE A 258 -8.14 -18.21 -3.37
N GLY A 259 -7.09 -17.60 -2.85
CA GLY A 259 -7.20 -16.55 -1.84
C GLY A 259 -7.55 -15.18 -2.44
N GLY A 260 -7.26 -14.99 -3.71
CA GLY A 260 -7.35 -13.71 -4.40
C GLY A 260 -6.15 -12.80 -4.10
N ALA A 261 -5.55 -12.25 -5.14
CA ALA A 261 -4.51 -11.23 -5.05
C ALA A 261 -4.89 -10.04 -5.92
N GLY A 262 -4.86 -8.85 -5.32
CA GLY A 262 -5.23 -7.62 -6.02
C GLY A 262 -4.14 -7.19 -7.00
N PHE A 263 -4.55 -6.42 -7.99
CA PHE A 263 -3.66 -5.67 -8.88
C PHE A 263 -3.50 -4.25 -8.34
N ALA A 264 -2.28 -3.82 -8.20
CA ALA A 264 -1.95 -2.47 -7.77
C ALA A 264 -1.11 -1.74 -8.81
N SER A 265 -1.30 -0.44 -8.93
CA SER A 265 -0.55 0.38 -9.88
C SER A 265 -0.04 1.69 -9.32
N ASP A 266 -0.65 2.21 -8.25
CA ASP A 266 -0.38 3.54 -7.69
C ASP A 266 -0.37 4.66 -8.77
N VAL A 267 -1.16 4.47 -9.83
CA VAL A 267 -1.29 5.43 -10.92
C VAL A 267 -2.39 6.42 -10.57
N ASN A 268 -1.98 7.65 -10.25
CA ASN A 268 -2.90 8.73 -9.89
C ASN A 268 -3.32 9.62 -11.07
N GLY A 269 -2.86 9.28 -12.27
CA GLY A 269 -3.19 10.01 -13.51
C GLY A 269 -2.36 11.28 -13.76
N ILE A 270 -1.51 11.69 -12.82
CA ILE A 270 -0.71 12.92 -12.93
C ILE A 270 0.79 12.61 -12.95
N ALA A 271 1.28 11.79 -12.04
CA ALA A 271 2.71 11.71 -11.75
C ALA A 271 3.33 10.33 -12.02
N GLN A 272 2.61 9.23 -11.88
CA GLN A 272 3.17 7.89 -11.97
C GLN A 272 2.47 7.07 -13.04
N LEU A 273 3.26 6.53 -13.94
CA LEU A 273 2.83 5.57 -14.94
C LEU A 273 3.61 4.27 -14.70
N ALA A 274 2.94 3.13 -14.80
CA ALA A 274 3.63 1.85 -14.79
C ALA A 274 4.64 1.81 -15.93
N SER A 275 5.83 1.31 -15.64
CA SER A 275 6.93 1.26 -16.59
C SER A 275 6.53 0.54 -17.87
N ASN A 276 7.07 0.99 -18.99
CA ASN A 276 6.99 0.22 -20.23
C ASN A 276 7.71 -1.13 -20.02
N PRO A 277 7.02 -2.27 -20.17
CA PRO A 277 7.63 -3.58 -20.00
C PRO A 277 8.66 -3.91 -21.09
N GLY A 278 8.83 -3.02 -22.08
CA GLY A 278 9.61 -3.28 -23.30
C GLY A 278 8.85 -4.19 -24.27
N SER A 279 9.00 -3.94 -25.54
CA SER A 279 8.51 -4.88 -26.57
C SER A 279 9.33 -6.18 -26.49
N PRO A 280 8.71 -7.37 -26.48
CA PRO A 280 9.44 -8.61 -26.61
C PRO A 280 10.27 -8.61 -27.88
N SER A 281 11.46 -9.19 -27.85
CA SER A 281 12.42 -9.14 -28.97
C SER A 281 11.89 -9.69 -30.30
N ASN A 282 10.83 -10.49 -30.26
CA ASN A 282 10.25 -11.16 -31.39
C ASN A 282 8.76 -10.89 -31.63
N ASP A 283 8.12 -10.08 -30.80
CA ASP A 283 6.70 -9.76 -30.93
C ASP A 283 6.48 -8.26 -30.71
N THR A 284 6.21 -7.54 -31.79
CA THR A 284 5.87 -6.12 -31.75
C THR A 284 4.37 -5.87 -31.68
N SER A 285 3.56 -6.93 -31.71
CA SER A 285 2.11 -6.85 -31.81
C SER A 285 1.40 -7.59 -30.70
N LEU A 286 1.13 -6.85 -29.61
CA LEU A 286 0.19 -7.35 -28.59
C LEU A 286 -1.23 -7.47 -29.16
N TYR A 287 -1.57 -6.66 -30.15
CA TYR A 287 -2.92 -6.49 -30.68
C TYR A 287 -3.17 -7.21 -32.04
N PRO A 288 -4.38 -7.66 -32.31
CA PRO A 288 -5.50 -7.72 -31.35
C PRO A 288 -5.38 -8.91 -30.39
N PHE A 289 -5.95 -8.79 -29.21
CA PHE A 289 -6.10 -9.93 -28.29
C PHE A 289 -7.54 -10.03 -27.77
N THR A 290 -7.89 -11.15 -27.16
CA THR A 290 -9.23 -11.40 -26.66
C THR A 290 -9.18 -11.54 -25.14
N SER A 291 -10.19 -11.00 -24.45
CA SER A 291 -10.30 -11.16 -22.99
C SER A 291 -10.30 -12.63 -22.59
N VAL A 292 -9.88 -12.93 -21.36
CA VAL A 292 -9.80 -14.30 -20.82
C VAL A 292 -11.14 -15.03 -20.92
N ASP A 293 -12.26 -14.32 -20.78
CA ASP A 293 -13.62 -14.87 -20.93
C ASP A 293 -14.13 -14.93 -22.38
N GLY A 294 -13.32 -14.52 -23.36
CA GLY A 294 -13.63 -14.57 -24.80
C GLY A 294 -14.64 -13.51 -25.29
N ARG A 295 -15.10 -12.60 -24.44
CA ARG A 295 -16.20 -11.69 -24.77
C ARG A 295 -15.77 -10.41 -25.47
N VAL A 296 -14.55 -9.93 -25.18
CA VAL A 296 -14.06 -8.65 -25.67
C VAL A 296 -12.81 -8.85 -26.50
N ARG A 297 -12.78 -8.25 -27.69
CA ARG A 297 -11.59 -8.17 -28.52
C ARG A 297 -10.94 -6.81 -28.34
N PHE A 298 -9.73 -6.80 -27.81
CA PHE A 298 -8.97 -5.59 -27.55
C PHE A 298 -8.12 -5.19 -28.75
N HIS A 299 -8.08 -3.89 -28.96
CA HIS A 299 -7.22 -3.19 -29.90
C HIS A 299 -6.51 -2.06 -29.15
N LYS A 300 -5.54 -1.40 -29.81
CA LYS A 300 -4.98 -0.17 -29.22
C LYS A 300 -6.12 0.78 -28.82
N GLN A 301 -6.00 1.34 -27.63
CA GLN A 301 -6.98 2.29 -27.11
C GLN A 301 -6.90 3.60 -27.91
N ARG A 302 -8.05 4.20 -28.21
CA ARG A 302 -8.12 5.46 -28.92
C ARG A 302 -8.90 6.51 -28.13
N THR A 303 -8.29 7.68 -27.99
CA THR A 303 -8.91 8.84 -27.36
C THR A 303 -8.73 10.05 -28.26
N GLY A 304 -9.79 10.46 -28.93
CA GLY A 304 -9.71 11.45 -30.01
C GLY A 304 -8.81 10.95 -31.14
N ASP A 305 -7.80 11.73 -31.48
CA ASP A 305 -6.81 11.41 -32.52
C ASP A 305 -5.58 10.65 -31.99
N ARG A 306 -5.54 10.33 -30.72
CA ARG A 306 -4.43 9.62 -30.09
C ARG A 306 -4.72 8.14 -29.95
N GLU A 307 -3.76 7.31 -30.33
CA GLU A 307 -3.72 5.90 -30.02
C GLU A 307 -2.75 5.62 -28.88
N PHE A 308 -3.09 4.63 -28.05
CA PHE A 308 -2.32 4.16 -26.93
C PHE A 308 -2.19 2.65 -26.98
N GLY A 309 -0.97 2.17 -26.96
CA GLY A 309 -0.64 0.77 -26.82
C GLY A 309 0.44 0.58 -25.77
N LEU A 310 0.50 -0.59 -25.17
CA LEU A 310 1.43 -0.90 -24.08
C LEU A 310 2.90 -0.70 -24.48
N TYR A 311 3.24 -0.98 -25.75
CA TYR A 311 4.61 -0.93 -26.28
C TYR A 311 4.97 0.40 -26.97
N ASP A 312 4.11 1.39 -26.91
CA ASP A 312 4.32 2.68 -27.58
C ASP A 312 5.35 3.59 -26.84
N GLY A 313 6.13 3.03 -25.92
CA GLY A 313 7.17 3.73 -25.15
C GLY A 313 6.67 4.44 -23.88
N ARG A 314 5.35 4.53 -23.70
CA ARG A 314 4.71 5.19 -22.55
C ARG A 314 4.26 4.25 -21.44
N GLY A 315 4.39 2.95 -21.63
CA GLY A 315 3.88 1.94 -20.71
C GLY A 315 2.35 2.02 -20.55
N VAL A 316 1.85 1.81 -19.33
CA VAL A 316 0.43 1.93 -19.01
C VAL A 316 0.06 3.41 -18.90
N ALA A 317 -0.21 4.03 -20.02
CA ALA A 317 -0.46 5.48 -20.11
C ALA A 317 -1.78 5.93 -19.45
N HIS A 318 -2.72 5.02 -19.26
CA HIS A 318 -4.00 5.23 -18.55
C HIS A 318 -4.63 3.89 -18.14
N TYR A 319 -5.63 3.93 -17.28
CA TYR A 319 -6.28 2.73 -16.72
C TYR A 319 -6.84 1.75 -17.75
N GLY A 320 -7.23 2.23 -18.94
CA GLY A 320 -7.71 1.39 -20.04
C GLY A 320 -6.68 0.41 -20.59
N LEU A 321 -5.39 0.56 -20.25
CA LEU A 321 -4.31 -0.35 -20.67
C LEU A 321 -3.98 -1.45 -19.63
N TYR A 322 -4.73 -1.58 -18.55
CA TYR A 322 -4.54 -2.70 -17.61
C TYR A 322 -4.84 -4.07 -18.23
N PRO A 323 -5.88 -4.24 -19.07
CA PRO A 323 -6.05 -5.50 -19.82
C PRO A 323 -4.84 -5.84 -20.68
N ASP A 324 -4.21 -4.84 -21.29
CA ASP A 324 -3.01 -4.97 -22.11
C ASP A 324 -1.80 -5.46 -21.28
N GLN A 325 -1.65 -4.94 -20.07
CA GLN A 325 -0.60 -5.37 -19.16
C GLN A 325 -0.81 -6.80 -18.65
N ILE A 326 -2.06 -7.20 -18.42
CA ILE A 326 -2.41 -8.58 -18.04
C ILE A 326 -2.11 -9.52 -19.21
N GLU A 327 -2.50 -9.17 -20.44
CA GLU A 327 -2.22 -9.96 -21.63
C GLU A 327 -0.72 -10.10 -21.89
N ASP A 328 0.05 -9.02 -21.70
CA ASP A 328 1.51 -9.05 -21.80
C ASP A 328 2.11 -10.01 -20.78
N MET A 329 1.63 -10.00 -19.55
CA MET A 329 2.06 -10.95 -18.50
C MET A 329 1.76 -12.40 -18.93
N ILE A 330 0.57 -12.66 -19.45
CA ILE A 330 0.15 -14.01 -19.87
C ILE A 330 1.01 -14.51 -21.03
N ARG A 331 1.25 -13.70 -22.05
CA ARG A 331 1.98 -14.12 -23.26
C ARG A 331 3.47 -14.22 -23.09
N HIS A 332 4.03 -13.32 -22.31
CA HIS A 332 5.47 -13.05 -22.35
C HIS A 332 6.18 -13.25 -21.01
N SER A 333 5.48 -13.80 -20.01
CA SER A 333 6.16 -14.25 -18.79
C SER A 333 7.03 -15.47 -19.10
N ASP A 334 8.19 -15.53 -18.46
CA ASP A 334 9.12 -16.66 -18.48
C ASP A 334 8.72 -17.78 -17.49
N ARG A 335 7.55 -17.65 -16.86
CA ARG A 335 7.01 -18.63 -15.92
C ARG A 335 6.29 -19.76 -16.66
N SER A 336 6.17 -20.91 -15.99
CA SER A 336 5.44 -22.05 -16.54
C SER A 336 3.96 -21.72 -16.75
N PRO A 337 3.27 -22.38 -17.71
CA PRO A 337 1.84 -22.19 -17.91
C PRO A 337 1.01 -22.37 -16.61
N ALA A 338 1.37 -23.33 -15.78
CA ALA A 338 0.66 -23.56 -14.50
C ALA A 338 0.82 -22.40 -13.50
N GLN A 339 1.98 -21.74 -13.47
CA GLN A 339 2.18 -20.56 -12.62
C GLN A 339 1.42 -19.35 -13.17
N ILE A 340 1.38 -19.18 -14.49
CA ILE A 340 0.61 -18.14 -15.14
C ILE A 340 -0.89 -18.34 -14.88
N ASP A 341 -1.40 -19.56 -15.03
CA ASP A 341 -2.79 -19.91 -14.77
C ASP A 341 -3.16 -19.66 -13.30
N ASP A 342 -2.30 -20.02 -12.35
CA ASP A 342 -2.54 -19.72 -10.93
C ASP A 342 -2.60 -18.21 -10.71
N ALA A 343 -1.63 -17.43 -11.20
CA ALA A 343 -1.60 -15.98 -11.06
C ALA A 343 -2.86 -15.31 -11.64
N VAL A 344 -3.30 -15.76 -12.82
CA VAL A 344 -4.54 -15.28 -13.47
C VAL A 344 -5.76 -15.59 -12.60
N ASN A 345 -5.86 -16.82 -12.07
CA ASN A 345 -6.97 -17.20 -11.20
C ASN A 345 -6.96 -16.41 -9.88
N GLN A 346 -5.78 -16.17 -9.26
CA GLN A 346 -5.67 -15.31 -8.09
C GLN A 346 -6.16 -13.89 -8.38
N LEU A 347 -5.79 -13.33 -9.52
CA LEU A 347 -6.21 -12.00 -9.95
C LEU A 347 -7.73 -11.93 -10.19
N PHE A 348 -8.29 -12.88 -10.96
CA PHE A 348 -9.73 -12.86 -11.29
C PHE A 348 -10.65 -13.20 -10.12
N THR A 349 -10.14 -13.81 -9.06
CA THR A 349 -10.89 -14.04 -7.82
C THR A 349 -10.74 -12.92 -6.80
N SER A 350 -9.87 -11.93 -7.06
CA SER A 350 -9.55 -10.86 -6.11
C SER A 350 -10.76 -10.00 -5.71
N ALA A 351 -11.62 -9.68 -6.66
CA ALA A 351 -12.82 -8.86 -6.41
C ALA A 351 -13.78 -9.54 -5.42
N GLU A 352 -14.04 -10.83 -5.61
CA GLU A 352 -14.91 -11.58 -4.68
C GLU A 352 -14.23 -11.78 -3.33
N ALA A 353 -12.92 -12.04 -3.27
CA ALA A 353 -12.17 -12.12 -2.03
C ALA A 353 -12.22 -10.80 -1.25
N TYR A 354 -12.09 -9.66 -1.95
CA TYR A 354 -12.24 -8.33 -1.38
C TYR A 354 -13.65 -8.10 -0.80
N LEU A 355 -14.69 -8.51 -1.51
CA LEU A 355 -16.06 -8.37 -1.04
C LEU A 355 -16.33 -9.25 0.20
N ARG A 356 -15.78 -10.46 0.27
CA ARG A 356 -15.87 -11.31 1.48
C ARG A 356 -15.15 -10.68 2.67
N MET A 357 -13.97 -10.11 2.44
CA MET A 357 -13.26 -9.33 3.45
C MET A 357 -14.13 -8.18 3.96
N TRP A 358 -14.74 -7.41 3.06
CA TRP A 358 -15.59 -6.28 3.44
C TRP A 358 -16.86 -6.72 4.18
N GLU A 359 -17.53 -7.78 3.74
CA GLU A 359 -18.66 -8.35 4.48
C GLU A 359 -18.29 -8.78 5.89
N ARG A 360 -17.07 -9.30 6.08
CA ARG A 360 -16.56 -9.60 7.41
C ARG A 360 -16.39 -8.35 8.25
N ILE A 361 -15.86 -7.28 7.68
CA ILE A 361 -15.73 -5.97 8.34
C ILE A 361 -17.10 -5.47 8.78
N GLU A 362 -18.10 -5.48 7.91
CA GLU A 362 -19.46 -5.03 8.23
C GLU A 362 -20.11 -5.84 9.36
N ASN A 363 -19.82 -7.14 9.44
CA ASN A 363 -20.35 -8.05 10.45
C ASN A 363 -19.45 -8.21 11.69
N ALA A 364 -18.32 -7.53 11.77
CA ALA A 364 -17.45 -7.61 12.93
C ALA A 364 -18.15 -7.03 14.19
N PRO A 365 -17.87 -7.56 15.39
CA PRO A 365 -18.38 -6.96 16.63
C PRO A 365 -17.90 -5.50 16.77
N GLN A 366 -18.69 -4.72 17.52
CA GLN A 366 -18.31 -3.34 17.86
C GLN A 366 -17.48 -3.32 19.14
#